data_97e4bbe8a65d4d39b2aeb68e776e0fa1
#
_entry.id   97e4bbe8a65d4d39b2aeb68e776e0fa1
#
_cell.length_a   1.000
_cell.length_b   1.000
_cell.length_c   1.000
_cell.angle_alpha   90.00
_cell.angle_beta   90.00
_cell.angle_gamma   90.00
#
_symmetry.space_group_name_H-M   'P 1'
#
loop_
_entity.id
_entity.type
_entity.pdbx_description
1 polymer ?
#
loop_
_entity_poly.entity_id
_entity_poly.type
_entity_poly.pdbx_seq_one_letter_code
_entity_poly.pdbx_strand_id
1 'polypeptide(L)'
;GGSDASGIVWAVGEGVTRWKVGAEVVVHCNQASYEDVEVHGLDPMAAPSQRIWGYETTWGSFAQFTKVQAQQLLPRPKNLSWAEASSYGLTYFTAYRMLMDQAKIQPGANVLIWGAAGGLGVFAVQLCKAAGANAVGVVSSDEKGELVKQLGAVDYINRNDFAGMMRTGNETPEEEKARFKVSREFAKKVKSIFGDAPDVVFEHVGQATFPTSVFVCKPFGKVVICGATSGYTLDFDVRYLWMRQKQIIGSHFANAYECMKANQLMAEGKVQPVLWKTMGFDGVAEAHQMMHENKHLGKIAILVGAESEDEGREVEGPGAIRAEVGA
;
A
#
# COMPACT_ATOMS: atom_id res chain seq x y z
N GLY A 1 17.57 -4.49 -6.64
CA GLY A 1 16.13 -4.64 -6.31
C GLY A 1 15.86 -4.53 -4.82
N GLY A 2 14.55 -4.47 -4.49
CA GLY A 2 14.09 -4.33 -3.10
C GLY A 2 14.01 -2.87 -2.65
N SER A 3 12.79 -2.44 -2.29
CA SER A 3 12.50 -1.04 -1.91
C SER A 3 12.06 -0.88 -0.45
N ASP A 4 12.03 -1.95 0.30
CA ASP A 4 11.78 -1.99 1.74
C ASP A 4 13.05 -2.47 2.45
N ALA A 5 13.44 -1.86 3.56
CA ALA A 5 14.56 -2.31 4.37
C ALA A 5 14.48 -1.83 5.82
N SER A 6 15.00 -2.64 6.71
CA SER A 6 15.46 -2.25 8.04
C SER A 6 16.92 -2.68 8.22
N GLY A 7 17.70 -1.95 8.99
CA GLY A 7 19.11 -2.28 9.19
C GLY A 7 19.83 -1.28 10.07
N ILE A 8 21.14 -1.42 10.09
CA ILE A 8 22.05 -0.62 10.93
C ILE A 8 22.91 0.27 10.03
N VAL A 9 23.06 1.53 10.40
CA VAL A 9 23.97 2.44 9.71
C VAL A 9 25.41 1.97 9.91
N TRP A 10 26.04 1.47 8.84
CA TRP A 10 27.40 0.98 8.83
C TRP A 10 28.45 2.09 8.67
N ALA A 11 28.14 3.05 7.79
CA ALA A 11 29.00 4.21 7.54
C ALA A 11 28.14 5.42 7.16
N VAL A 12 28.67 6.60 7.36
CA VAL A 12 28.03 7.87 6.96
C VAL A 12 28.97 8.65 6.04
N GLY A 13 28.39 9.35 5.06
CA GLY A 13 29.12 10.24 4.18
C GLY A 13 29.55 11.53 4.89
N GLU A 14 30.47 12.24 4.25
CA GLU A 14 30.91 13.55 4.72
C GLU A 14 29.71 14.52 4.82
N GLY A 15 29.62 15.29 5.91
CA GLY A 15 28.56 16.24 6.17
C GLY A 15 27.25 15.65 6.71
N VAL A 16 27.10 14.33 6.82
CA VAL A 16 25.94 13.71 7.46
C VAL A 16 26.04 13.86 8.97
N THR A 17 25.14 14.64 9.56
CA THR A 17 25.10 14.91 11.00
C THR A 17 23.91 14.25 11.72
N ARG A 18 22.85 13.96 10.99
CA ARG A 18 21.60 13.43 11.54
C ARG A 18 21.73 11.97 12.02
N TRP A 19 22.56 11.19 11.37
CA TRP A 19 22.74 9.76 11.65
C TRP A 19 24.14 9.44 12.10
N LYS A 20 24.28 8.47 12.98
CA LYS A 20 25.55 7.93 13.44
C LYS A 20 25.67 6.46 13.08
N VAL A 21 26.90 5.98 12.94
CA VAL A 21 27.20 4.55 12.84
C VAL A 21 26.60 3.82 14.05
N GLY A 22 25.96 2.69 13.81
CA GLY A 22 25.22 1.92 14.82
C GLY A 22 23.73 2.30 14.96
N ALA A 23 23.25 3.38 14.33
CA ALA A 23 21.84 3.75 14.38
C ALA A 23 20.98 2.71 13.66
N GLU A 24 19.89 2.30 14.28
CA GLU A 24 18.91 1.36 13.76
C GLU A 24 17.80 2.08 13.01
N VAL A 25 17.60 1.70 11.78
CA VAL A 25 16.79 2.47 10.84
C VAL A 25 15.86 1.59 9.99
N VAL A 26 14.83 2.22 9.46
CA VAL A 26 14.05 1.75 8.31
C VAL A 26 14.23 2.73 7.16
N VAL A 27 14.12 2.23 5.94
CA VAL A 27 14.31 3.03 4.73
C VAL A 27 12.97 3.35 4.11
N HIS A 28 12.73 4.61 3.77
CA HIS A 28 11.68 4.98 2.82
C HIS A 28 12.27 5.17 1.41
N CYS A 29 11.49 4.86 0.38
CA CYS A 29 12.01 4.72 -0.98
C CYS A 29 12.19 6.05 -1.72
N ASN A 30 11.73 7.19 -1.20
CA ASN A 30 11.82 8.46 -1.93
C ASN A 30 13.28 8.95 -1.95
N GLN A 31 13.88 8.90 -3.11
CA GLN A 31 15.21 9.45 -3.39
C GLN A 31 15.05 10.65 -4.34
N ALA A 32 15.64 11.78 -4.01
CA ALA A 32 15.65 12.97 -4.87
C ALA A 32 16.94 13.78 -4.66
N SER A 33 17.35 14.54 -5.68
CA SER A 33 18.44 15.50 -5.52
C SER A 33 18.03 16.61 -4.56
N TYR A 34 18.95 16.98 -3.67
CA TYR A 34 18.70 18.04 -2.70
C TYR A 34 18.44 19.40 -3.39
N GLU A 35 19.17 19.68 -4.45
CA GLU A 35 19.03 20.90 -5.25
C GLU A 35 17.64 20.99 -5.90
N ASP A 36 17.15 19.89 -6.47
CA ASP A 36 15.82 19.84 -7.07
C ASP A 36 14.70 20.08 -6.05
N VAL A 37 14.83 19.49 -4.86
CA VAL A 37 13.88 19.68 -3.76
C VAL A 37 13.86 21.12 -3.27
N GLU A 38 15.03 21.74 -3.16
CA GLU A 38 15.18 23.13 -2.73
C GLU A 38 14.55 24.11 -3.73
N VAL A 39 14.79 23.90 -5.04
CA VAL A 39 14.28 24.77 -6.11
C VAL A 39 12.77 24.60 -6.33
N HIS A 40 12.25 23.36 -6.26
CA HIS A 40 10.85 23.07 -6.54
C HIS A 40 9.91 23.23 -5.34
N GLY A 41 10.42 23.31 -4.14
CA GLY A 41 9.83 23.85 -2.91
C GLY A 41 8.48 23.32 -2.41
N LEU A 42 7.70 22.61 -3.21
CA LEU A 42 6.33 22.23 -2.86
C LEU A 42 6.23 20.80 -2.34
N ASP A 43 6.58 19.82 -3.16
CA ASP A 43 6.56 18.40 -2.78
C ASP A 43 7.74 17.68 -3.44
N PRO A 44 8.66 17.10 -2.67
CA PRO A 44 9.80 16.35 -3.20
C PRO A 44 9.41 15.24 -4.19
N MET A 45 8.18 14.74 -4.11
CA MET A 45 7.65 13.76 -5.06
C MET A 45 7.47 14.31 -6.48
N ALA A 46 7.45 15.62 -6.66
CA ALA A 46 7.38 16.28 -7.97
C ALA A 46 8.76 16.68 -8.52
N ALA A 47 9.85 16.45 -7.78
CA ALA A 47 11.19 16.80 -8.21
C ALA A 47 11.60 15.96 -9.46
N PRO A 48 12.22 16.56 -10.49
CA PRO A 48 12.62 15.84 -11.71
C PRO A 48 13.58 14.67 -11.47
N SER A 49 14.39 14.75 -10.41
CA SER A 49 15.31 13.69 -10.00
C SER A 49 14.68 12.65 -9.07
N GLN A 50 13.40 12.79 -8.73
CA GLN A 50 12.73 11.81 -7.86
C GLN A 50 12.78 10.43 -8.47
N ARG A 51 13.17 9.43 -7.66
CA ARG A 51 13.22 8.02 -8.01
C ARG A 51 12.79 7.17 -6.82
N ILE A 52 12.22 6.03 -7.11
CA ILE A 52 11.95 5.00 -6.11
C ILE A 52 13.21 4.15 -5.92
N TRP A 53 13.85 4.29 -4.78
CA TRP A 53 15.02 3.50 -4.41
C TRP A 53 14.69 2.00 -4.42
N GLY A 54 15.57 1.22 -5.02
CA GLY A 54 15.41 -0.23 -5.16
C GLY A 54 14.54 -0.67 -6.34
N TYR A 55 13.81 0.25 -6.97
CA TYR A 55 13.02 0.00 -8.18
C TYR A 55 13.59 0.77 -9.39
N GLU A 56 13.79 2.08 -9.25
CA GLU A 56 14.29 2.97 -10.32
C GLU A 56 15.77 3.32 -10.16
N THR A 57 16.43 2.75 -9.16
CA THR A 57 17.84 2.97 -8.87
C THR A 57 18.65 1.68 -8.92
N THR A 58 19.96 1.79 -9.07
CA THR A 58 20.88 0.64 -9.02
C THR A 58 21.09 0.10 -7.62
N TRP A 59 20.74 0.86 -6.58
CA TRP A 59 20.81 0.47 -5.17
C TRP A 59 19.47 -0.06 -4.70
N GLY A 60 19.47 -1.01 -3.78
CA GLY A 60 18.27 -1.59 -3.19
C GLY A 60 18.59 -2.51 -2.02
N SER A 61 17.56 -3.13 -1.42
CA SER A 61 17.67 -3.88 -0.17
C SER A 61 18.11 -5.34 -0.32
N PHE A 62 18.06 -5.91 -1.53
CA PHE A 62 18.55 -7.29 -1.72
C PHE A 62 20.07 -7.32 -1.81
N ALA A 63 20.73 -6.94 -0.71
CA ALA A 63 22.16 -6.88 -0.56
C ALA A 63 22.55 -6.82 0.93
N GLN A 64 23.74 -7.29 1.29
CA GLN A 64 24.29 -7.16 2.64
C GLN A 64 24.54 -5.70 3.01
N PHE A 65 24.94 -4.88 2.04
CA PHE A 65 25.13 -3.44 2.19
C PHE A 65 24.47 -2.69 1.05
N THR A 66 23.91 -1.56 1.37
CA THR A 66 23.28 -0.67 0.39
C THR A 66 23.59 0.79 0.70
N LYS A 67 23.38 1.65 -0.28
CA LYS A 67 23.53 3.09 -0.13
C LYS A 67 22.21 3.80 -0.26
N VAL A 68 21.91 4.69 0.68
CA VAL A 68 20.70 5.53 0.72
C VAL A 68 21.09 6.97 1.07
N GLN A 69 20.24 7.91 0.76
CA GLN A 69 20.38 9.29 1.21
C GLN A 69 20.01 9.40 2.69
N ALA A 70 20.65 10.30 3.43
CA ALA A 70 20.39 10.47 4.87
C ALA A 70 18.92 10.81 5.19
N GLN A 71 18.22 11.52 4.29
CA GLN A 71 16.80 11.85 4.44
C GLN A 71 15.86 10.65 4.22
N GLN A 72 16.33 9.57 3.61
CA GLN A 72 15.53 8.34 3.41
C GLN A 72 15.42 7.50 4.69
N LEU A 73 16.17 7.82 5.73
CA LEU A 73 16.21 7.03 6.94
C LEU A 73 15.21 7.54 7.98
N LEU A 74 14.53 6.61 8.62
CA LEU A 74 13.65 6.82 9.77
C LEU A 74 14.09 5.90 10.91
N PRO A 75 13.85 6.28 12.18
CA PRO A 75 14.14 5.39 13.30
C PRO A 75 13.35 4.08 13.18
N ARG A 76 13.99 2.94 13.42
CA ARG A 76 13.31 1.65 13.50
C ARG A 76 12.38 1.63 14.72
N PRO A 77 11.11 1.24 14.58
CA PRO A 77 10.23 0.99 15.71
C PRO A 77 10.78 -0.15 16.58
N LYS A 78 10.98 0.08 17.86
CA LYS A 78 11.62 -0.87 18.78
C LYS A 78 10.73 -2.05 19.20
N ASN A 79 9.44 -1.92 18.99
CA ASN A 79 8.44 -2.98 19.15
C ASN A 79 8.40 -3.98 17.99
N LEU A 80 9.13 -3.72 16.91
CA LEU A 80 9.21 -4.58 15.73
C LEU A 80 10.57 -5.28 15.65
N SER A 81 10.56 -6.54 15.20
CA SER A 81 11.79 -7.24 14.81
C SER A 81 12.36 -6.65 13.50
N TRP A 82 13.58 -7.06 13.10
CA TRP A 82 14.16 -6.66 11.82
C TRP A 82 13.30 -7.07 10.63
N ALA A 83 12.77 -8.30 10.63
CA ALA A 83 11.88 -8.80 9.59
C ALA A 83 10.59 -7.97 9.49
N GLU A 84 9.96 -7.70 10.62
CA GLU A 84 8.74 -6.89 10.70
C GLU A 84 8.99 -5.44 10.23
N ALA A 85 10.06 -4.82 10.71
CA ALA A 85 10.43 -3.45 10.36
C ALA A 85 10.83 -3.30 8.89
N SER A 86 11.33 -4.35 8.23
CA SER A 86 11.65 -4.34 6.79
C SER A 86 10.45 -4.49 5.88
N SER A 87 9.22 -4.70 6.40
CA SER A 87 8.09 -5.16 5.60
C SER A 87 7.05 -4.10 5.25
N TYR A 88 7.29 -2.82 5.51
CA TYR A 88 6.27 -1.78 5.31
C TYR A 88 6.72 -0.53 4.55
N GLY A 89 8.01 -0.31 4.35
CA GLY A 89 8.59 0.96 3.87
C GLY A 89 8.01 1.51 2.56
N LEU A 90 7.69 0.66 1.58
CA LEU A 90 7.06 1.10 0.34
C LEU A 90 5.54 1.19 0.46
N THR A 91 4.89 0.07 0.79
CA THR A 91 3.44 -0.06 0.64
C THR A 91 2.65 0.70 1.71
N TYR A 92 3.13 0.71 2.94
CA TYR A 92 2.48 1.47 4.00
C TYR A 92 2.55 2.98 3.78
N PHE A 93 3.72 3.50 3.41
CA PHE A 93 3.86 4.93 3.16
C PHE A 93 3.06 5.38 1.94
N THR A 94 2.98 4.53 0.90
CA THR A 94 2.08 4.77 -0.24
C THR A 94 0.62 4.85 0.22
N ALA A 95 0.15 3.87 1.02
CA ALA A 95 -1.22 3.87 1.53
C ALA A 95 -1.52 5.10 2.40
N TYR A 96 -0.54 5.51 3.23
CA TYR A 96 -0.66 6.71 4.07
C TYR A 96 -0.89 7.96 3.21
N ARG A 97 -0.02 8.21 2.21
CA ARG A 97 -0.19 9.35 1.30
C ARG A 97 -1.53 9.31 0.58
N MET A 98 -1.91 8.16 0.04
CA MET A 98 -3.18 8.02 -0.69
C MET A 98 -4.39 8.42 0.17
N LEU A 99 -4.45 7.94 1.41
CA LEU A 99 -5.61 8.13 2.27
C LEU A 99 -5.56 9.42 3.08
N MET A 100 -4.41 9.75 3.66
CA MET A 100 -4.30 10.86 4.60
C MET A 100 -4.05 12.19 3.90
N ASP A 101 -3.22 12.21 2.85
CA ASP A 101 -2.87 13.44 2.14
C ASP A 101 -3.72 13.68 0.88
N GLN A 102 -3.83 12.69 0.00
CA GLN A 102 -4.54 12.84 -1.27
C GLN A 102 -6.06 12.74 -1.09
N ALA A 103 -6.56 11.67 -0.51
CA ALA A 103 -7.99 11.51 -0.26
C ALA A 103 -8.47 12.40 0.89
N LYS A 104 -7.62 12.63 1.90
CA LYS A 104 -7.94 13.36 3.13
C LYS A 104 -9.17 12.77 3.81
N ILE A 105 -9.11 11.45 4.06
CA ILE A 105 -10.23 10.76 4.70
C ILE A 105 -10.56 11.37 6.05
N GLN A 106 -11.85 11.39 6.38
CA GLN A 106 -12.36 11.92 7.63
C GLN A 106 -12.99 10.80 8.47
N PRO A 107 -13.12 10.95 9.78
CA PRO A 107 -13.90 10.04 10.61
C PRO A 107 -15.30 9.83 10.03
N GLY A 108 -15.74 8.58 9.96
CA GLY A 108 -17.03 8.18 9.37
C GLY A 108 -17.05 8.06 7.84
N ALA A 109 -15.97 8.42 7.13
CA ALA A 109 -15.90 8.24 5.68
C ALA A 109 -15.94 6.76 5.28
N ASN A 110 -16.68 6.43 4.22
CA ASN A 110 -16.76 5.09 3.65
C ASN A 110 -15.68 4.91 2.58
N VAL A 111 -14.79 3.94 2.75
CA VAL A 111 -13.65 3.67 1.87
C VAL A 111 -13.73 2.27 1.31
N LEU A 112 -13.89 2.15 -0.01
CA LEU A 112 -13.81 0.87 -0.72
C LEU A 112 -12.37 0.62 -1.13
N ILE A 113 -11.79 -0.54 -0.76
CA ILE A 113 -10.39 -0.85 -0.96
C ILE A 113 -10.25 -2.07 -1.86
N TRP A 114 -9.75 -1.91 -3.07
CA TRP A 114 -9.41 -3.03 -3.95
C TRP A 114 -8.15 -3.75 -3.46
N GLY A 115 -8.11 -5.08 -3.62
CA GLY A 115 -6.97 -5.89 -3.23
C GLY A 115 -6.61 -5.77 -1.74
N ALA A 116 -7.62 -5.69 -0.88
CA ALA A 116 -7.49 -5.31 0.53
C ALA A 116 -6.59 -6.24 1.38
N ALA A 117 -6.41 -7.51 0.99
CA ALA A 117 -5.54 -8.46 1.68
C ALA A 117 -4.10 -8.50 1.12
N GLY A 118 -3.80 -7.72 0.09
CA GLY A 118 -2.44 -7.58 -0.46
C GLY A 118 -1.58 -6.61 0.35
N GLY A 119 -0.27 -6.57 0.03
CA GLY A 119 0.71 -5.80 0.77
C GLY A 119 0.45 -4.29 0.91
N LEU A 120 -0.36 -3.69 0.02
CA LEU A 120 -0.81 -2.30 0.11
C LEU A 120 -2.15 -2.19 0.87
N GLY A 121 -3.09 -3.07 0.53
CA GLY A 121 -4.46 -3.01 1.05
C GLY A 121 -4.56 -3.25 2.56
N VAL A 122 -3.73 -4.14 3.12
CA VAL A 122 -3.70 -4.42 4.57
C VAL A 122 -3.37 -3.18 5.40
N PHE A 123 -2.56 -2.27 4.86
CA PHE A 123 -2.27 -1.00 5.51
C PHE A 123 -3.38 0.02 5.30
N ALA A 124 -3.99 0.05 4.10
CA ALA A 124 -5.12 0.93 3.83
C ALA A 124 -6.29 0.66 4.78
N VAL A 125 -6.62 -0.61 5.05
CA VAL A 125 -7.65 -1.00 6.02
C VAL A 125 -7.32 -0.49 7.42
N GLN A 126 -6.11 -0.72 7.90
CA GLN A 126 -5.68 -0.29 9.24
C GLN A 126 -5.64 1.24 9.37
N LEU A 127 -5.23 1.95 8.32
CA LEU A 127 -5.25 3.42 8.29
C LEU A 127 -6.68 3.96 8.36
N CYS A 128 -7.65 3.35 7.67
CA CYS A 128 -9.05 3.70 7.81
C CYS A 128 -9.52 3.53 9.25
N LYS A 129 -9.22 2.39 9.88
CA LYS A 129 -9.53 2.15 11.31
C LYS A 129 -8.91 3.20 12.21
N ALA A 130 -7.62 3.50 12.03
CA ALA A 130 -6.90 4.50 12.83
C ALA A 130 -7.47 5.93 12.65
N ALA A 131 -8.01 6.24 11.48
CA ALA A 131 -8.65 7.52 11.17
C ALA A 131 -10.14 7.57 11.55
N GLY A 132 -10.73 6.48 12.07
CA GLY A 132 -12.16 6.41 12.37
C GLY A 132 -13.05 6.33 11.13
N ALA A 133 -12.51 5.90 9.98
CA ALA A 133 -13.24 5.68 8.73
C ALA A 133 -13.70 4.21 8.60
N ASN A 134 -14.73 3.96 7.82
CA ASN A 134 -15.29 2.65 7.54
C ASN A 134 -14.63 2.06 6.30
N ALA A 135 -13.88 0.96 6.42
CA ALA A 135 -13.29 0.26 5.28
C ALA A 135 -14.12 -0.95 4.87
N VAL A 136 -14.34 -1.13 3.57
CA VAL A 136 -14.81 -2.40 2.97
C VAL A 136 -13.74 -2.88 2.01
N GLY A 137 -13.23 -4.09 2.25
CA GLY A 137 -12.19 -4.69 1.44
C GLY A 137 -12.76 -5.53 0.28
N VAL A 138 -12.24 -5.35 -0.92
CA VAL A 138 -12.52 -6.26 -2.05
C VAL A 138 -11.38 -7.26 -2.15
N VAL A 139 -11.71 -8.54 -2.05
CA VAL A 139 -10.76 -9.67 -1.97
C VAL A 139 -11.08 -10.76 -2.99
N SER A 140 -10.21 -11.78 -3.10
CA SER A 140 -10.37 -12.90 -4.05
C SER A 140 -10.75 -14.22 -3.37
N SER A 141 -10.89 -14.26 -2.05
CA SER A 141 -11.39 -15.41 -1.29
C SER A 141 -11.94 -14.95 0.05
N ASP A 142 -12.78 -15.77 0.67
CA ASP A 142 -13.35 -15.46 1.98
C ASP A 142 -12.31 -15.49 3.09
N GLU A 143 -11.30 -16.37 2.99
CA GLU A 143 -10.14 -16.40 3.89
C GLU A 143 -9.42 -15.03 3.92
N LYS A 144 -9.16 -14.44 2.75
CA LYS A 144 -8.62 -13.09 2.63
C LYS A 144 -9.58 -12.03 3.21
N GLY A 145 -10.87 -12.27 3.10
CA GLY A 145 -11.91 -11.43 3.68
C GLY A 145 -11.88 -11.42 5.20
N GLU A 146 -11.74 -12.57 5.84
CA GLU A 146 -11.65 -12.67 7.30
C GLU A 146 -10.38 -11.98 7.84
N LEU A 147 -9.24 -12.11 7.16
CA LEU A 147 -8.05 -11.32 7.51
C LEU A 147 -8.35 -9.81 7.46
N VAL A 148 -8.99 -9.34 6.41
CA VAL A 148 -9.31 -7.92 6.25
C VAL A 148 -10.24 -7.41 7.36
N LYS A 149 -11.21 -8.22 7.82
CA LYS A 149 -12.05 -7.90 8.98
C LYS A 149 -11.25 -7.84 10.29
N GLN A 150 -10.35 -8.79 10.51
CA GLN A 150 -9.44 -8.78 11.68
C GLN A 150 -8.59 -7.50 11.71
N LEU A 151 -8.16 -6.99 10.56
CA LEU A 151 -7.43 -5.73 10.42
C LEU A 151 -8.28 -4.49 10.72
N GLY A 152 -9.61 -4.63 10.76
CA GLY A 152 -10.53 -3.57 11.16
C GLY A 152 -11.46 -3.06 10.06
N ALA A 153 -11.58 -3.76 8.93
CA ALA A 153 -12.65 -3.48 7.98
C ALA A 153 -14.02 -3.80 8.58
N VAL A 154 -15.03 -3.03 8.22
CA VAL A 154 -16.42 -3.27 8.65
C VAL A 154 -17.01 -4.51 7.99
N ASP A 155 -16.57 -4.80 6.76
CA ASP A 155 -16.90 -6.02 6.02
C ASP A 155 -15.96 -6.19 4.82
N TYR A 156 -16.16 -7.26 4.05
CA TYR A 156 -15.48 -7.51 2.78
C TYR A 156 -16.45 -7.93 1.69
N ILE A 157 -15.99 -7.88 0.45
CA ILE A 157 -16.68 -8.40 -0.73
C ILE A 157 -15.73 -9.33 -1.48
N ASN A 158 -16.13 -10.59 -1.65
CA ASN A 158 -15.42 -11.52 -2.52
C ASN A 158 -15.75 -11.17 -3.98
N ARG A 159 -14.74 -10.74 -4.74
CA ARG A 159 -14.93 -10.35 -6.15
C ARG A 159 -15.39 -11.51 -7.04
N ASN A 160 -15.12 -12.76 -6.63
CA ASN A 160 -15.52 -13.94 -7.39
C ASN A 160 -17.03 -14.18 -7.40
N ASP A 161 -17.76 -13.57 -6.45
CA ASP A 161 -19.25 -13.56 -6.46
C ASP A 161 -19.81 -12.68 -7.58
N PHE A 162 -18.95 -11.88 -8.22
CA PHE A 162 -19.30 -10.93 -9.29
C PHE A 162 -18.58 -11.29 -10.60
N ALA A 163 -18.70 -12.54 -11.02
CA ALA A 163 -18.09 -13.03 -12.26
C ALA A 163 -18.45 -12.14 -13.46
N GLY A 164 -17.47 -11.78 -14.29
CA GLY A 164 -17.65 -10.89 -15.44
C GLY A 164 -17.65 -9.39 -15.10
N MET A 165 -17.42 -8.99 -13.85
CA MET A 165 -17.26 -7.58 -13.49
C MET A 165 -15.92 -6.98 -13.94
N MET A 166 -14.86 -7.79 -13.88
CA MET A 166 -13.51 -7.35 -14.19
C MET A 166 -13.34 -7.12 -15.69
N ARG A 167 -12.82 -5.95 -16.06
CA ARG A 167 -12.58 -5.60 -17.45
C ARG A 167 -11.31 -6.28 -17.99
N THR A 168 -11.39 -6.79 -19.22
CA THR A 168 -10.23 -7.37 -19.92
C THR A 168 -9.60 -6.40 -20.92
N GLY A 169 -10.37 -5.38 -21.36
CA GLY A 169 -9.94 -4.37 -22.32
C GLY A 169 -10.28 -4.70 -23.78
N ASN A 170 -10.86 -5.88 -24.02
CA ASN A 170 -11.22 -6.37 -25.37
C ASN A 170 -12.72 -6.74 -25.48
N GLU A 171 -13.55 -6.17 -24.59
CA GLU A 171 -14.98 -6.47 -24.56
C GLU A 171 -15.69 -5.97 -25.83
N THR A 172 -16.56 -6.82 -26.37
CA THR A 172 -17.59 -6.41 -27.32
C THR A 172 -18.61 -5.49 -26.66
N PRO A 173 -19.41 -4.72 -27.41
CA PRO A 173 -20.49 -3.92 -26.82
C PRO A 173 -21.48 -4.72 -25.96
N GLU A 174 -21.77 -5.96 -26.34
CA GLU A 174 -22.63 -6.88 -25.61
C GLU A 174 -22.01 -7.32 -24.27
N GLU A 175 -20.73 -7.67 -24.29
CA GLU A 175 -19.96 -8.03 -23.10
C GLU A 175 -19.82 -6.83 -22.14
N GLU A 176 -19.56 -5.64 -22.65
CA GLU A 176 -19.51 -4.43 -21.85
C GLU A 176 -20.85 -4.13 -21.17
N LYS A 177 -21.98 -4.34 -21.89
CA LYS A 177 -23.31 -4.20 -21.31
C LYS A 177 -23.56 -5.25 -20.21
N ALA A 178 -23.13 -6.49 -20.42
CA ALA A 178 -23.21 -7.56 -19.42
C ALA A 178 -22.37 -7.24 -18.19
N ARG A 179 -21.11 -6.84 -18.40
CA ARG A 179 -20.17 -6.40 -17.35
C ARG A 179 -20.77 -5.27 -16.51
N PHE A 180 -21.36 -4.28 -17.16
CA PHE A 180 -21.98 -3.15 -16.46
C PHE A 180 -23.15 -3.58 -15.59
N LYS A 181 -23.93 -4.57 -16.02
CA LYS A 181 -25.02 -5.14 -15.19
C LYS A 181 -24.44 -5.74 -13.90
N VAL A 182 -23.34 -6.51 -13.99
CA VAL A 182 -22.66 -7.08 -12.81
C VAL A 182 -22.09 -5.97 -11.92
N SER A 183 -21.48 -4.92 -12.50
CA SER A 183 -20.98 -3.76 -11.75
C SER A 183 -22.11 -3.05 -10.96
N ARG A 184 -23.35 -3.05 -11.47
CA ARG A 184 -24.51 -2.51 -10.75
C ARG A 184 -24.89 -3.37 -9.54
N GLU A 185 -24.83 -4.71 -9.67
CA GLU A 185 -25.06 -5.60 -8.53
C GLU A 185 -23.97 -5.46 -7.47
N PHE A 186 -22.71 -5.34 -7.90
CA PHE A 186 -21.59 -5.01 -6.99
C PHE A 186 -21.82 -3.68 -6.25
N ALA A 187 -22.25 -2.63 -6.95
CA ALA A 187 -22.56 -1.34 -6.33
C ALA A 187 -23.70 -1.43 -5.30
N LYS A 188 -24.73 -2.27 -5.56
CA LYS A 188 -25.79 -2.54 -4.58
C LYS A 188 -25.23 -3.23 -3.33
N LYS A 189 -24.35 -4.21 -3.51
CA LYS A 189 -23.69 -4.90 -2.39
C LYS A 189 -22.85 -3.91 -1.57
N VAL A 190 -22.02 -3.08 -2.19
CA VAL A 190 -21.24 -2.02 -1.53
C VAL A 190 -22.17 -1.11 -0.72
N LYS A 191 -23.26 -0.63 -1.36
CA LYS A 191 -24.24 0.24 -0.69
C LYS A 191 -24.97 -0.46 0.45
N SER A 192 -25.27 -1.75 0.36
CA SER A 192 -25.92 -2.49 1.44
C SER A 192 -25.05 -2.61 2.70
N ILE A 193 -23.72 -2.61 2.54
CA ILE A 193 -22.78 -2.67 3.67
C ILE A 193 -22.60 -1.28 4.31
N PHE A 194 -22.34 -0.26 3.51
CA PHE A 194 -22.08 1.10 4.01
C PHE A 194 -23.35 1.88 4.38
N GLY A 195 -24.52 1.47 3.89
CA GLY A 195 -25.74 2.28 3.90
C GLY A 195 -25.78 3.34 2.79
N ASP A 196 -24.66 3.65 2.17
CA ASP A 196 -24.49 4.60 1.05
C ASP A 196 -23.35 4.15 0.12
N ALA A 197 -23.10 4.91 -0.93
CA ALA A 197 -21.95 4.73 -1.81
C ALA A 197 -20.65 5.20 -1.11
N PRO A 198 -19.46 4.66 -1.49
CA PRO A 198 -18.20 5.03 -0.85
C PRO A 198 -17.78 6.47 -1.16
N ASP A 199 -17.29 7.17 -0.15
CA ASP A 199 -16.65 8.49 -0.24
C ASP A 199 -15.36 8.44 -1.03
N VAL A 200 -14.60 7.36 -0.81
CA VAL A 200 -13.30 7.14 -1.41
C VAL A 200 -13.23 5.72 -1.95
N VAL A 201 -12.68 5.58 -3.15
CA VAL A 201 -12.24 4.28 -3.69
C VAL A 201 -10.72 4.29 -3.76
N PHE A 202 -10.12 3.36 -3.03
CA PHE A 202 -8.68 3.11 -3.00
C PHE A 202 -8.31 2.14 -4.11
N GLU A 203 -7.58 2.62 -5.11
CA GLU A 203 -7.35 1.94 -6.38
C GLU A 203 -5.86 1.73 -6.66
N HIS A 204 -5.52 0.53 -7.12
CA HIS A 204 -4.16 0.19 -7.59
C HIS A 204 -4.17 -0.95 -8.62
N VAL A 205 -5.34 -1.44 -8.97
CA VAL A 205 -5.51 -2.54 -9.93
C VAL A 205 -5.52 -1.98 -11.37
N GLY A 206 -6.20 -0.87 -11.60
CA GLY A 206 -6.18 -0.19 -12.89
C GLY A 206 -7.24 -0.69 -13.87
N GLN A 207 -6.85 -1.08 -15.08
CA GLN A 207 -7.74 -1.36 -16.20
C GLN A 207 -8.96 -2.24 -15.84
N ALA A 208 -8.73 -3.29 -15.08
CA ALA A 208 -9.78 -4.26 -14.75
C ALA A 208 -10.88 -3.72 -13.82
N THR A 209 -10.54 -2.80 -12.91
CA THR A 209 -11.45 -2.32 -11.85
C THR A 209 -11.87 -0.87 -11.98
N PHE A 210 -11.07 -0.05 -12.65
CA PHE A 210 -11.23 1.39 -12.66
C PHE A 210 -12.60 1.89 -13.14
N PRO A 211 -13.20 1.34 -14.22
CA PRO A 211 -14.55 1.72 -14.63
C PRO A 211 -15.60 1.50 -13.53
N THR A 212 -15.48 0.38 -12.80
CA THR A 212 -16.35 0.06 -11.66
C THR A 212 -16.06 1.01 -10.49
N SER A 213 -14.78 1.34 -10.22
CA SER A 213 -14.37 2.29 -9.18
C SER A 213 -14.97 3.67 -9.38
N VAL A 214 -14.91 4.19 -10.62
CA VAL A 214 -15.54 5.47 -10.97
C VAL A 214 -17.06 5.39 -10.84
N PHE A 215 -17.68 4.26 -11.26
CA PHE A 215 -19.12 4.08 -11.19
C PHE A 215 -19.65 4.05 -9.76
N VAL A 216 -19.05 3.23 -8.86
CA VAL A 216 -19.56 3.02 -7.50
C VAL A 216 -19.30 4.18 -6.55
N CYS A 217 -18.28 4.99 -6.81
CA CYS A 217 -17.95 6.16 -5.99
C CYS A 217 -19.13 7.14 -5.94
N LYS A 218 -19.43 7.69 -4.78
CA LYS A 218 -20.55 8.63 -4.61
C LYS A 218 -20.33 9.96 -5.35
N PRO A 219 -21.38 10.78 -5.56
CA PRO A 219 -21.20 12.16 -6.00
C PRO A 219 -20.23 12.93 -5.07
N PHE A 220 -19.36 13.75 -5.66
CA PHE A 220 -18.25 14.48 -4.99
C PHE A 220 -17.18 13.58 -4.34
N GLY A 221 -17.30 12.25 -4.49
CA GLY A 221 -16.31 11.30 -3.94
C GLY A 221 -15.03 11.26 -4.78
N LYS A 222 -14.04 10.51 -4.28
CA LYS A 222 -12.69 10.45 -4.82
C LYS A 222 -12.30 9.03 -5.19
N VAL A 223 -11.71 8.85 -6.37
CA VAL A 223 -10.97 7.63 -6.73
C VAL A 223 -9.49 7.97 -6.67
N VAL A 224 -8.76 7.40 -5.71
CA VAL A 224 -7.33 7.65 -5.53
C VAL A 224 -6.54 6.45 -6.04
N ILE A 225 -5.63 6.67 -6.99
CA ILE A 225 -4.90 5.61 -7.69
C ILE A 225 -3.38 5.80 -7.58
N CYS A 226 -2.66 4.71 -7.25
CA CYS A 226 -1.19 4.71 -7.17
C CYS A 226 -0.51 3.67 -8.06
N GLY A 227 -1.25 2.93 -8.83
CA GLY A 227 -0.72 1.86 -9.67
C GLY A 227 -1.78 1.28 -10.60
N ALA A 228 -1.37 0.40 -11.50
CA ALA A 228 -2.25 -0.21 -12.49
C ALA A 228 -1.77 -1.62 -12.86
N THR A 229 -1.86 -2.56 -11.90
CA THR A 229 -1.32 -3.92 -12.05
C THR A 229 -1.99 -4.75 -13.15
N SER A 230 -3.21 -4.39 -13.56
CA SER A 230 -3.96 -5.06 -14.64
C SER A 230 -3.86 -4.36 -15.99
N GLY A 231 -3.19 -3.22 -16.07
CA GLY A 231 -3.03 -2.45 -17.32
C GLY A 231 -3.13 -0.94 -17.09
N TYR A 232 -2.37 -0.18 -17.88
CA TYR A 232 -2.18 1.27 -17.72
C TYR A 232 -3.22 2.12 -18.45
N THR A 233 -3.90 1.56 -19.45
CA THR A 233 -4.91 2.28 -20.22
C THR A 233 -6.26 2.14 -19.54
N LEU A 234 -6.83 3.28 -19.13
CA LEU A 234 -8.12 3.32 -18.44
C LEU A 234 -9.18 3.85 -19.39
N ASP A 235 -10.21 3.06 -19.61
CA ASP A 235 -11.38 3.40 -20.44
C ASP A 235 -12.63 3.27 -19.60
N PHE A 236 -13.36 4.37 -19.41
CA PHE A 236 -14.58 4.44 -18.60
C PHE A 236 -15.53 5.51 -19.12
N ASP A 237 -16.81 5.35 -18.80
CA ASP A 237 -17.85 6.33 -19.15
C ASP A 237 -17.67 7.61 -18.32
N VAL A 238 -17.15 8.64 -18.97
CA VAL A 238 -16.82 9.93 -18.33
C VAL A 238 -18.06 10.64 -17.75
N ARG A 239 -19.29 10.27 -18.18
CA ARG A 239 -20.53 10.81 -17.61
C ARG A 239 -20.63 10.52 -16.11
N TYR A 240 -20.15 9.37 -15.65
CA TYR A 240 -20.10 9.02 -14.22
C TYR A 240 -19.11 9.86 -13.42
N LEU A 241 -18.15 10.50 -14.07
CA LEU A 241 -17.20 11.42 -13.45
C LEU A 241 -17.78 12.85 -13.39
N TRP A 242 -17.99 13.50 -14.57
CA TRP A 242 -18.31 14.92 -14.60
C TRP A 242 -19.74 15.25 -14.14
N MET A 243 -20.76 14.45 -14.49
CA MET A 243 -22.13 14.68 -14.03
C MET A 243 -22.29 14.51 -12.51
N ARG A 244 -21.39 13.78 -11.88
CA ARG A 244 -21.40 13.51 -10.43
C ARG A 244 -20.30 14.24 -9.69
N GLN A 245 -19.57 15.12 -10.38
CA GLN A 245 -18.50 15.98 -9.82
C GLN A 245 -17.49 15.19 -8.97
N LYS A 246 -17.15 13.95 -9.40
CA LYS A 246 -16.18 13.09 -8.74
C LYS A 246 -14.77 13.54 -9.08
N GLN A 247 -13.79 13.09 -8.29
CA GLN A 247 -12.38 13.37 -8.50
C GLN A 247 -11.62 12.08 -8.75
N ILE A 248 -10.68 12.11 -9.68
CA ILE A 248 -9.67 11.09 -9.88
C ILE A 248 -8.34 11.71 -9.48
N ILE A 249 -7.66 11.10 -8.50
CA ILE A 249 -6.45 11.66 -7.90
C ILE A 249 -5.32 10.64 -8.06
N GLY A 250 -4.24 11.03 -8.74
CA GLY A 250 -3.01 10.28 -8.80
C GLY A 250 -2.23 10.40 -7.48
N SER A 251 -1.59 9.32 -7.07
CA SER A 251 -0.69 9.29 -5.92
C SER A 251 0.53 8.46 -6.25
N HIS A 252 1.70 8.92 -5.87
CA HIS A 252 2.95 8.22 -6.08
C HIS A 252 3.78 8.24 -4.81
N PHE A 253 4.01 7.07 -4.22
CA PHE A 253 4.73 6.84 -2.97
C PHE A 253 4.34 7.83 -1.84
N ALA A 254 5.34 8.45 -1.17
CA ALA A 254 5.18 9.44 -0.10
C ALA A 254 6.44 10.29 0.07
N ASN A 255 6.28 11.53 0.52
CA ASN A 255 7.41 12.36 0.88
C ASN A 255 7.95 12.04 2.29
N ALA A 256 9.13 12.57 2.64
CA ALA A 256 9.79 12.26 3.91
C ALA A 256 8.96 12.66 5.15
N TYR A 257 8.17 13.72 5.06
CA TYR A 257 7.32 14.16 6.16
C TYR A 257 6.15 13.19 6.39
N GLU A 258 5.51 12.74 5.33
CA GLU A 258 4.44 11.74 5.38
C GLU A 258 4.98 10.40 5.91
N CYS A 259 6.16 9.97 5.43
CA CYS A 259 6.83 8.77 5.91
C CYS A 259 7.14 8.84 7.42
N MET A 260 7.59 10.01 7.91
CA MET A 260 7.86 10.23 9.33
C MET A 260 6.58 10.12 10.17
N LYS A 261 5.48 10.73 9.73
CA LYS A 261 4.18 10.65 10.41
C LYS A 261 3.63 9.23 10.42
N ALA A 262 3.71 8.54 9.30
CA ALA A 262 3.29 7.15 9.19
C ALA A 262 4.15 6.24 10.10
N ASN A 263 5.49 6.42 10.10
CA ASN A 263 6.39 5.64 10.95
C ASN A 263 6.11 5.84 12.46
N GLN A 264 5.65 7.01 12.85
CA GLN A 264 5.21 7.26 14.22
C GLN A 264 4.01 6.40 14.60
N LEU A 265 2.99 6.27 13.74
CA LEU A 265 1.83 5.39 13.99
C LEU A 265 2.23 3.92 14.10
N MET A 266 3.25 3.52 13.34
CA MET A 266 3.83 2.17 13.40
C MET A 266 4.54 1.96 14.76
N ALA A 267 5.35 2.91 15.21
CA ALA A 267 6.03 2.85 16.50
C ALA A 267 5.05 2.88 17.69
N GLU A 268 3.91 3.56 17.54
CA GLU A 268 2.82 3.59 18.52
C GLU A 268 1.93 2.33 18.49
N GLY A 269 2.18 1.39 17.54
CA GLY A 269 1.38 0.17 17.38
C GLY A 269 -0.04 0.39 16.88
N LYS A 270 -0.37 1.59 16.36
CA LYS A 270 -1.69 1.90 15.78
C LYS A 270 -1.90 1.25 14.42
N VAL A 271 -0.82 0.98 13.73
CA VAL A 271 -0.75 0.20 12.48
C VAL A 271 0.34 -0.84 12.67
N GLN A 272 0.13 -2.04 12.17
CA GLN A 272 1.06 -3.16 12.32
C GLN A 272 1.41 -3.72 10.94
N PRO A 273 2.65 -4.18 10.72
CA PRO A 273 2.97 -4.97 9.54
C PRO A 273 2.09 -6.23 9.49
N VAL A 274 1.74 -6.66 8.30
CA VAL A 274 1.08 -7.96 8.08
C VAL A 274 2.09 -8.86 7.39
N LEU A 275 2.75 -9.70 8.17
CA LEU A 275 3.84 -10.55 7.71
C LEU A 275 3.33 -11.99 7.55
N TRP A 276 3.37 -12.49 6.33
CA TRP A 276 2.94 -13.84 6.00
C TRP A 276 4.09 -14.85 6.13
N LYS A 277 5.25 -14.52 5.58
CA LYS A 277 6.39 -15.44 5.53
C LYS A 277 7.70 -14.69 5.69
N THR A 278 8.65 -15.34 6.36
CA THR A 278 10.04 -14.91 6.44
C THR A 278 10.92 -15.96 5.79
N MET A 279 11.87 -15.54 4.96
CA MET A 279 12.76 -16.42 4.20
C MET A 279 14.20 -15.94 4.31
N GLY A 280 15.17 -16.85 4.20
CA GLY A 280 16.57 -16.49 4.07
C GLY A 280 16.87 -15.82 2.72
N PHE A 281 18.09 -15.28 2.59
CA PHE A 281 18.50 -14.54 1.38
C PHE A 281 18.43 -15.36 0.09
N ASP A 282 18.69 -16.67 0.17
CA ASP A 282 18.59 -17.57 -0.98
C ASP A 282 17.15 -17.76 -1.47
N GLY A 283 16.15 -17.43 -0.65
CA GLY A 283 14.73 -17.52 -0.97
C GLY A 283 14.16 -16.37 -1.80
N VAL A 284 14.96 -15.37 -2.20
CA VAL A 284 14.47 -14.19 -2.94
C VAL A 284 13.74 -14.57 -4.23
N ALA A 285 14.26 -15.50 -5.01
CA ALA A 285 13.63 -15.94 -6.26
C ALA A 285 12.28 -16.63 -6.02
N GLU A 286 12.19 -17.49 -5.00
CA GLU A 286 10.96 -18.15 -4.60
C GLU A 286 9.91 -17.14 -4.11
N ALA A 287 10.33 -16.17 -3.30
CA ALA A 287 9.44 -15.11 -2.81
C ALA A 287 8.84 -14.30 -3.97
N HIS A 288 9.64 -13.94 -4.98
CA HIS A 288 9.14 -13.28 -6.19
C HIS A 288 8.14 -14.14 -6.96
N GLN A 289 8.40 -15.44 -7.08
CA GLN A 289 7.48 -16.37 -7.75
C GLN A 289 6.14 -16.47 -7.02
N MET A 290 6.15 -16.57 -5.69
CA MET A 290 4.93 -16.58 -4.87
C MET A 290 4.11 -15.30 -5.04
N MET A 291 4.77 -14.15 -5.11
CA MET A 291 4.11 -12.86 -5.36
C MET A 291 3.52 -12.79 -6.78
N HIS A 292 4.25 -13.24 -7.79
CA HIS A 292 3.78 -13.29 -9.18
C HIS A 292 2.53 -14.17 -9.32
N GLU A 293 2.48 -15.28 -8.61
CA GLU A 293 1.35 -16.23 -8.61
C GLU A 293 0.17 -15.81 -7.70
N ASN A 294 0.24 -14.62 -7.05
CA ASN A 294 -0.76 -14.15 -6.07
C ASN A 294 -1.03 -15.12 -4.91
N LYS A 295 -0.05 -15.94 -4.54
CA LYS A 295 -0.14 -16.91 -3.44
C LYS A 295 0.15 -16.33 -2.06
N HIS A 296 0.51 -15.04 -1.98
CA HIS A 296 0.88 -14.37 -0.74
C HIS A 296 -0.29 -13.63 -0.10
N LEU A 297 -0.19 -13.44 1.22
CA LEU A 297 -0.99 -12.54 2.04
C LEU A 297 -0.07 -11.46 2.63
N GLY A 298 -0.51 -10.20 2.67
CA GLY A 298 0.35 -9.15 3.24
C GLY A 298 1.74 -9.11 2.62
N LYS A 299 2.78 -9.35 3.44
CA LYS A 299 4.19 -9.18 3.07
C LYS A 299 5.03 -10.46 3.27
N ILE A 300 6.11 -10.56 2.49
CA ILE A 300 7.18 -11.55 2.67
C ILE A 300 8.45 -10.78 3.05
N ALA A 301 9.12 -11.17 4.13
CA ALA A 301 10.40 -10.60 4.55
C ALA A 301 11.56 -11.53 4.17
N ILE A 302 12.70 -10.92 3.80
CA ILE A 302 13.94 -11.64 3.50
C ILE A 302 14.99 -11.27 4.55
N LEU A 303 15.51 -12.27 5.25
CA LEU A 303 16.61 -12.10 6.18
C LEU A 303 17.92 -12.07 5.40
N VAL A 304 18.67 -10.98 5.53
CA VAL A 304 19.99 -10.80 4.88
C VAL A 304 21.11 -10.94 5.91
N GLY A 305 20.98 -10.30 7.08
CA GLY A 305 21.95 -10.32 8.15
C GLY A 305 21.37 -10.70 9.51
N ALA A 306 20.03 -10.71 9.67
CA ALA A 306 19.38 -11.20 10.89
C ALA A 306 19.35 -12.74 10.89
N GLU A 307 19.55 -13.35 12.07
CA GLU A 307 19.60 -14.81 12.23
C GLU A 307 18.20 -15.44 12.40
N SER A 308 17.24 -14.65 12.88
CA SER A 308 15.85 -15.11 13.07
C SER A 308 14.82 -14.01 12.77
N GLU A 309 13.57 -14.42 12.59
CA GLU A 309 12.48 -13.49 12.31
C GLU A 309 12.09 -12.61 13.52
N ASP A 310 12.42 -13.01 14.73
CA ASP A 310 12.10 -12.28 15.97
C ASP A 310 13.26 -11.41 16.46
N GLU A 311 14.43 -11.50 15.82
CA GLU A 311 15.62 -10.72 16.19
C GLU A 311 15.35 -9.21 16.11
N GLY A 312 15.82 -8.47 17.11
CA GLY A 312 15.80 -7.01 17.18
C GLY A 312 14.60 -6.39 17.89
N ARG A 313 13.66 -7.18 18.43
CA ARG A 313 12.57 -6.65 19.25
C ARG A 313 13.11 -6.29 20.65
N GLU A 314 13.02 -5.01 21.00
CA GLU A 314 13.62 -4.48 22.23
C GLU A 314 12.58 -4.11 23.30
N VAL A 315 11.36 -3.83 22.92
CA VAL A 315 10.28 -3.45 23.82
C VAL A 315 9.05 -4.30 23.57
N GLU A 316 8.26 -4.56 24.61
CA GLU A 316 6.95 -5.17 24.47
C GLU A 316 6.01 -4.22 23.70
N GLY A 317 5.20 -4.79 22.85
CA GLY A 317 4.23 -4.05 22.05
C GLY A 317 3.65 -4.92 20.94
N PRO A 318 2.67 -4.41 20.20
CA PRO A 318 2.13 -5.14 19.09
C PRO A 318 3.21 -5.27 18.00
N GLY A 319 3.59 -6.50 17.72
CA GLY A 319 4.42 -6.86 16.57
C GLY A 319 3.60 -6.95 15.28
N ALA A 320 4.13 -7.64 14.28
CA ALA A 320 3.39 -7.91 13.05
C ALA A 320 2.17 -8.82 13.31
N ILE A 321 1.12 -8.59 12.55
CA ILE A 321 0.01 -9.54 12.43
C ILE A 321 0.49 -10.67 11.51
N ARG A 322 0.44 -11.90 12.01
CA ARG A 322 0.79 -13.08 11.22
C ARG A 322 -0.42 -13.48 10.38
N ALA A 323 -0.26 -13.42 9.08
CA ALA A 323 -1.26 -13.91 8.14
C ALA A 323 -1.07 -15.41 7.97
N GLU A 324 -1.95 -16.21 8.56
CA GLU A 324 -1.95 -17.66 8.36
C GLU A 324 -2.83 -17.99 7.15
N VAL A 325 -2.31 -18.80 6.23
CA VAL A 325 -3.11 -19.46 5.21
C VAL A 325 -3.58 -20.78 5.84
N GLY A 326 -4.89 -20.97 5.92
CA GLY A 326 -5.45 -22.26 6.34
C GLY A 326 -4.82 -23.38 5.51
N ALA A 327 -4.39 -24.44 6.20
CA ALA A 327 -3.72 -25.60 5.60
C ALA A 327 -4.64 -26.37 4.65
#